data_89f613755b0f7ac75b2012f32ae8221e
#
_entry.id   89f613755b0f7ac75b2012f32ae8221e
#
_cell.length_a   1.000
_cell.length_b   1.000
_cell.length_c   1.000
_cell.angle_alpha   90.00
_cell.angle_beta   90.00
_cell.angle_gamma   90.00
#
_symmetry.space_group_name_H-M   'P 1'
#
loop_
_entity.id
_entity.type
_entity.pdbx_description
1 polymer ?
#
loop_
_entity_poly.entity_id
_entity_poly.type
_entity_poly.pdbx_seq_one_letter_code
_entity_poly.pdbx_strand_id
1 'polypeptide(L)'
;SEMCIRDSYQNDELTFKLATGNDWWFHAKGMPGSHVIVKAENKELPDSTFEEAGKLAGYYSKGKNADKVEIDYLQKKNVKKPNGAAAGFVVYYTNYSLTIHPDISDIRQIE
;
A
#
# COMPACT_ATOMS: atom_id res chain seq x y z
N SER A 1 -12.31 8.62 2.80
CA SER A 1 -11.69 7.30 2.75
C SER A 1 -10.70 7.13 3.87
N GLU A 2 -10.70 5.97 4.47
CA GLU A 2 -9.76 5.63 5.52
C GLU A 2 -8.53 4.96 4.93
N MET A 3 -7.36 5.40 5.40
CA MET A 3 -6.10 4.77 5.05
C MET A 3 -5.48 4.16 6.30
N CYS A 4 -5.01 2.93 6.16
CA CYS A 4 -4.28 2.23 7.21
C CYS A 4 -2.89 1.91 6.72
N ILE A 5 -1.88 2.23 7.53
CA ILE A 5 -0.48 1.93 7.23
C ILE A 5 -0.03 0.83 8.17
N ARG A 6 0.52 -0.24 7.62
CA ARG A 6 1.01 -1.37 8.41
C ARG A 6 2.44 -1.71 8.02
N ASP A 7 3.27 -1.89 9.03
CA ASP A 7 4.62 -2.36 8.85
C ASP A 7 4.60 -3.79 8.31
N SER A 8 5.35 -4.05 7.25
CA SER A 8 5.39 -5.36 6.61
C SER A 8 5.90 -6.47 7.52
N TYR A 9 6.67 -6.13 8.56
CA TYR A 9 7.21 -7.14 9.48
C TYR A 9 6.27 -7.53 10.60
N GLN A 10 5.34 -6.67 10.97
CA GLN A 10 4.59 -6.86 12.21
C GLN A 10 3.14 -7.23 12.01
N ASN A 11 2.50 -6.79 10.94
CA ASN A 11 1.05 -6.80 10.88
C ASN A 11 0.45 -7.19 9.53
N ASP A 12 1.18 -7.90 8.68
CA ASP A 12 0.63 -8.31 7.39
C ASP A 12 -0.62 -9.18 7.57
N GLU A 13 -0.61 -10.08 8.53
CA GLU A 13 -1.76 -10.92 8.82
C GLU A 13 -2.96 -10.08 9.28
N LEU A 14 -2.72 -9.12 10.17
CA LEU A 14 -3.77 -8.20 10.62
C LEU A 14 -4.25 -7.34 9.48
N THR A 15 -3.36 -6.88 8.63
CA THR A 15 -3.71 -6.11 7.43
C THR A 15 -4.67 -6.89 6.55
N PHE A 16 -4.39 -8.16 6.29
CA PHE A 16 -5.25 -9.01 5.48
C PHE A 16 -6.58 -9.31 6.14
N LYS A 17 -6.64 -9.32 7.46
CA LYS A 17 -7.90 -9.49 8.19
C LYS A 17 -8.76 -8.23 8.17
N LEU A 18 -8.14 -7.06 8.25
CA LEU A 18 -8.85 -5.79 8.28
C LEU A 18 -9.33 -5.35 6.90
N ALA A 19 -8.60 -5.70 5.85
CA ALA A 19 -8.95 -5.31 4.50
C ALA A 19 -9.98 -6.27 3.90
N THR A 20 -10.98 -5.72 3.22
CA THR A 20 -11.91 -6.53 2.42
C THR A 20 -11.38 -6.66 1.00
N GLY A 21 -11.96 -7.57 0.22
CA GLY A 21 -11.49 -7.82 -1.15
C GLY A 21 -11.49 -6.60 -2.06
N ASN A 22 -12.38 -5.63 -1.80
CA ASN A 22 -12.51 -4.42 -2.60
C ASN A 22 -11.63 -3.26 -2.13
N ASP A 23 -10.98 -3.39 -0.97
CA ASP A 23 -10.05 -2.37 -0.50
C ASP A 23 -8.77 -2.40 -1.35
N TRP A 24 -8.09 -1.27 -1.43
CA TRP A 24 -6.87 -1.15 -2.23
C TRP A 24 -5.64 -1.29 -1.37
N TRP A 25 -4.66 -1.99 -1.90
CA TRP A 25 -3.38 -2.27 -1.26
C TRP A 25 -2.26 -1.62 -2.07
N PHE A 26 -1.35 -0.93 -1.40
CA PHE A 26 -0.24 -0.21 -2.01
C PHE A 26 1.07 -0.64 -1.36
N HIS A 27 2.10 -0.76 -2.18
CA HIS A 27 3.43 -1.12 -1.70
C HIS A 27 4.49 -0.64 -2.67
N ALA A 28 5.63 -0.15 -2.15
CA ALA A 28 6.76 0.23 -2.99
C ALA A 28 7.30 -1.00 -3.72
N LYS A 29 7.48 -0.86 -5.04
CA LYS A 29 7.84 -1.97 -5.90
C LYS A 29 9.25 -2.48 -5.61
N GLY A 30 9.36 -3.79 -5.38
CA GLY A 30 10.65 -4.47 -5.29
C GLY A 30 11.52 -4.08 -4.11
N MET A 31 10.98 -3.45 -3.09
CA MET A 31 11.75 -3.06 -1.91
C MET A 31 10.94 -3.23 -0.63
N PRO A 32 11.61 -3.38 0.52
CA PRO A 32 10.89 -3.40 1.80
C PRO A 32 10.18 -2.08 2.07
N GLY A 33 8.99 -2.17 2.64
CA GLY A 33 8.21 -1.00 2.99
C GLY A 33 6.91 -1.40 3.67
N SER A 34 6.17 -0.40 4.12
CA SER A 34 4.88 -0.62 4.76
C SER A 34 3.78 -0.89 3.74
N HIS A 35 2.82 -1.68 4.14
CA HIS A 35 1.59 -1.85 3.37
C HIS A 35 0.64 -0.68 3.68
N VAL A 36 0.10 -0.07 2.64
CA VAL A 36 -0.91 0.98 2.79
C VAL A 36 -2.23 0.44 2.27
N ILE A 37 -3.25 0.46 3.12
CA ILE A 37 -4.59 -0.01 2.77
C ILE A 37 -5.52 1.19 2.72
N VAL A 38 -6.26 1.31 1.62
CA VAL A 38 -7.31 2.31 1.46
C VAL A 38 -8.65 1.60 1.44
N LYS A 39 -9.51 1.96 2.36
CA LYS A 39 -10.86 1.40 2.45
C LYS A 39 -11.74 1.97 1.34
N ALA A 40 -12.27 1.10 0.50
CA ALA A 40 -13.12 1.53 -0.61
C ALA A 40 -14.55 1.85 -0.17
N GLU A 41 -15.08 1.15 0.81
CA GLU A 41 -16.43 1.34 1.33
C GLU A 41 -17.51 1.33 0.24
N ASN A 42 -17.34 0.48 -0.76
CA ASN A 42 -18.24 0.37 -1.92
C ASN A 42 -18.40 1.69 -2.70
N LYS A 43 -17.38 2.54 -2.65
CA LYS A 43 -17.35 3.81 -3.37
C LYS A 43 -16.20 3.83 -4.35
N GLU A 44 -16.38 4.58 -5.41
CA GLU A 44 -15.28 4.88 -6.31
C GLU A 44 -14.39 5.93 -5.66
N LEU A 45 -13.08 5.65 -5.63
CA LEU A 45 -12.14 6.55 -4.97
C LEU A 45 -11.61 7.59 -5.96
N PRO A 46 -11.43 8.86 -5.52
CA PRO A 46 -10.82 9.88 -6.36
C PRO A 46 -9.36 9.54 -6.69
N ASP A 47 -8.87 10.03 -7.82
CA ASP A 47 -7.47 9.85 -8.21
C ASP A 47 -6.51 10.40 -7.16
N SER A 48 -6.87 11.51 -6.51
CA SER A 48 -6.06 12.10 -5.45
C SER A 48 -5.83 11.15 -4.28
N THR A 49 -6.81 10.30 -3.97
CA THR A 49 -6.67 9.30 -2.91
C THR A 49 -5.61 8.26 -3.27
N PHE A 50 -5.62 7.79 -4.52
CA PHE A 50 -4.61 6.85 -5.00
C PHE A 50 -3.21 7.47 -4.96
N GLU A 51 -3.08 8.72 -5.35
CA GLU A 51 -1.82 9.43 -5.34
C GLU A 51 -1.29 9.61 -3.92
N GLU A 52 -2.15 10.01 -2.98
CA GLU A 52 -1.77 10.15 -1.57
C GLU A 52 -1.34 8.82 -0.97
N ALA A 53 -2.08 7.75 -1.23
CA ALA A 53 -1.72 6.43 -0.74
C ALA A 53 -0.38 5.97 -1.31
N GLY A 54 -0.13 6.25 -2.59
CA GLY A 54 1.16 5.96 -3.21
C GLY A 54 2.31 6.72 -2.56
N LYS A 55 2.11 8.00 -2.29
CA LYS A 55 3.14 8.81 -1.60
C LYS A 55 3.44 8.28 -0.20
N LEU A 56 2.41 7.85 0.52
CA LEU A 56 2.61 7.26 1.85
C LEU A 56 3.38 5.94 1.76
N ALA A 57 3.05 5.09 0.79
CA ALA A 57 3.77 3.83 0.59
C ALA A 57 5.24 4.08 0.25
N GLY A 58 5.53 5.09 -0.56
CA GLY A 58 6.91 5.46 -0.89
C GLY A 58 7.66 6.05 0.30
N TYR A 59 7.00 6.89 1.07
CA TYR A 59 7.60 7.52 2.24
C TYR A 59 7.98 6.48 3.31
N TYR A 60 7.14 5.47 3.53
CA TYR A 60 7.39 4.42 4.51
C TYR A 60 8.10 3.21 3.89
N SER A 61 8.95 3.43 2.89
CA SER A 61 9.74 2.39 2.24
C SER A 61 11.22 2.74 2.29
N LYS A 62 12.06 1.81 1.83
CA LYS A 62 13.48 2.08 1.65
C LYS A 62 13.77 3.15 0.60
N GLY A 63 12.81 3.45 -0.26
CA GLY A 63 12.93 4.51 -1.27
C GLY A 63 12.61 5.91 -0.76
N LYS A 64 12.43 6.11 0.53
CA LYS A 64 12.03 7.38 1.13
C LYS A 64 12.84 8.58 0.66
N ASN A 65 14.15 8.40 0.49
CA ASN A 65 15.05 9.49 0.10
C ASN A 65 15.31 9.54 -1.40
N ALA A 66 14.68 8.67 -2.18
CA ALA A 66 14.81 8.71 -3.62
C ALA A 66 13.95 9.82 -4.20
N ASP A 67 14.35 10.32 -5.37
CA ASP A 67 13.57 11.35 -6.08
C ASP A 67 12.21 10.82 -6.50
N LYS A 68 12.19 9.57 -6.99
CA LYS A 68 10.97 8.91 -7.44
C LYS A 68 10.93 7.47 -6.96
N VAL A 69 9.74 7.01 -6.63
CA VAL A 69 9.50 5.62 -6.24
C VAL A 69 8.33 5.09 -7.04
N GLU A 70 8.49 3.91 -7.60
CA GLU A 70 7.40 3.22 -8.27
C GLU A 70 6.59 2.44 -7.23
N ILE A 71 5.28 2.59 -7.27
CA ILE A 71 4.37 1.97 -6.32
C ILE A 71 3.47 1.00 -7.07
N ASP A 72 3.41 -0.24 -6.59
CA ASP A 72 2.43 -1.21 -7.05
C ASP A 72 1.16 -1.07 -6.23
N TYR A 73 0.01 -1.13 -6.88
CA TYR A 73 -1.25 -1.12 -6.18
C TYR A 73 -2.27 -2.00 -6.90
N LEU A 74 -3.13 -2.61 -6.12
CA LEU A 74 -4.17 -3.49 -6.62
C LEU A 74 -5.19 -3.71 -5.52
N GLN A 75 -6.35 -4.26 -5.88
CA GLN A 75 -7.33 -4.61 -4.88
C GLN A 75 -6.84 -5.79 -4.04
N LYS A 76 -7.14 -5.79 -2.78
CA LYS A 76 -6.67 -6.79 -1.81
C LYS A 76 -7.02 -8.22 -2.25
N LYS A 77 -8.15 -8.43 -2.91
CA LYS A 77 -8.56 -9.76 -3.39
C LYS A 77 -7.54 -10.39 -4.35
N ASN A 78 -6.70 -9.57 -4.98
CA ASN A 78 -5.68 -10.02 -5.93
C ASN A 78 -4.31 -10.20 -5.30
N VAL A 79 -4.18 -9.93 -4.00
CA VAL A 79 -2.94 -10.12 -3.25
C VAL A 79 -3.03 -11.42 -2.49
N LYS A 80 -2.03 -12.28 -2.66
CA LYS A 80 -2.01 -13.62 -2.04
C LYS A 80 -0.86 -13.71 -1.06
N LYS A 81 -1.10 -14.38 0.06
CA LYS A 81 -0.06 -14.73 1.01
C LYS A 81 0.08 -16.24 1.05
N PRO A 82 1.19 -16.80 0.49
CA PRO A 82 1.40 -18.24 0.53
C PRO A 82 1.49 -18.77 1.95
N ASN A 83 1.03 -19.99 2.18
CA ASN A 83 1.13 -20.65 3.47
C ASN A 83 2.60 -20.78 3.87
N GLY A 84 2.90 -20.41 5.12
CA GLY A 84 4.26 -20.50 5.64
C GLY A 84 5.19 -19.40 5.15
N ALA A 85 4.70 -18.44 4.40
CA ALA A 85 5.52 -17.32 3.93
C ALA A 85 5.95 -16.42 5.11
N ALA A 86 7.13 -15.84 4.97
CA ALA A 86 7.63 -14.88 5.96
C ALA A 86 6.71 -13.65 6.05
N ALA A 87 6.76 -12.98 7.18
CA ALA A 87 6.01 -11.74 7.36
C ALA A 87 6.37 -10.74 6.26
N GLY A 88 5.36 -10.12 5.70
CA GLY A 88 5.53 -9.14 4.62
C GLY A 88 5.65 -9.75 3.24
N PHE A 89 5.78 -11.06 3.12
CA PHE A 89 5.89 -11.71 1.81
C PHE A 89 4.50 -11.97 1.23
N VAL A 90 4.24 -11.38 0.07
CA VAL A 90 2.98 -11.56 -0.65
C VAL A 90 3.27 -11.79 -2.13
N VAL A 91 2.32 -12.37 -2.83
CA VAL A 91 2.43 -12.64 -4.28
C VAL A 91 1.24 -12.01 -4.98
N TYR A 92 1.50 -11.35 -6.10
CA TYR A 92 0.46 -10.86 -7.00
C TYR A 92 0.98 -10.94 -8.44
N TYR A 93 0.07 -11.17 -9.37
CA TYR A 93 0.45 -11.39 -10.78
C TYR A 93 0.11 -10.21 -11.67
N THR A 94 -0.92 -9.47 -11.32
CA THR A 94 -1.29 -8.25 -12.03
C THR A 94 -1.42 -7.12 -11.04
N ASN A 95 -0.94 -5.96 -11.43
CA ASN A 95 -1.04 -4.77 -10.58
C ASN A 95 -1.09 -3.53 -11.45
N TYR A 96 -1.59 -2.47 -10.87
CA TYR A 96 -1.41 -1.13 -11.40
C TYR A 96 -0.14 -0.55 -10.80
N SER A 97 0.44 0.42 -11.47
CA SER A 97 1.64 1.10 -10.99
C SER A 97 1.48 2.60 -11.10
N LEU A 98 2.08 3.30 -10.17
CA LEU A 98 2.22 4.74 -10.28
C LEU A 98 3.61 5.14 -9.78
N THR A 99 4.12 6.25 -10.30
CA THR A 99 5.41 6.80 -9.90
C THR A 99 5.15 8.06 -9.10
N ILE A 100 5.72 8.13 -7.91
CA ILE A 100 5.49 9.26 -7.00
C ILE A 100 6.81 9.81 -6.47
N HIS A 101 6.75 11.06 -5.99
CA HIS A 101 7.79 11.60 -5.13
C HIS A 101 7.40 11.24 -3.69
N PRO A 102 8.29 10.62 -2.90
CA PRO A 102 7.96 10.18 -1.55
C PRO A 102 7.96 11.35 -0.54
N ASP A 103 7.25 12.40 -0.85
CA ASP A 103 7.10 13.60 -0.03
C ASP A 103 5.66 13.68 0.44
N ILE A 104 5.47 13.68 1.75
CA ILE A 104 4.15 13.70 2.38
C ILE A 104 3.86 15.00 3.11
N SER A 105 4.65 16.05 2.87
CA SER A 105 4.49 17.31 3.58
C SER A 105 3.14 17.96 3.35
N ASP A 106 2.50 17.69 2.21
CA ASP A 106 1.18 18.21 1.86
C ASP A 106 0.03 17.22 2.15
N ILE A 107 0.33 16.10 2.77
CA ILE A 107 -0.68 15.10 3.13
C ILE A 107 -1.00 15.21 4.61
N ARG A 108 -2.30 15.28 4.93
CA ARG A 108 -2.73 15.23 6.32
C ARG A 108 -2.65 13.78 6.78
N GLN A 109 -1.72 13.50 7.67
CA GLN A 109 -1.61 12.18 8.27
C GLN A 109 -2.63 12.02 9.39
N ILE A 110 -3.40 10.95 9.27
CA ILE A 110 -4.29 10.50 10.34
C ILE A 110 -3.76 9.15 10.76
N GLU A 111 -3.10 9.13 11.88
CA GLU A 111 -2.61 7.89 12.44
C GLU A 111 -3.61 7.31 13.44
#